data_192a3caa10b4034ab0261b6319f93b95
#
_entry.id   192a3caa10b4034ab0261b6319f93b95
#
_cell.length_a   1.000
_cell.length_b   1.000
_cell.length_c   1.000
_cell.angle_alpha   90.00
_cell.angle_beta   90.00
_cell.angle_gamma   90.00
#
_symmetry.space_group_name_H-M   'P 1'
#
loop_
_entity.id
_entity.type
_entity.pdbx_description
1 polymer ?
#
loop_
_entity_poly.entity_id
_entity_poly.type
_entity_poly.pdbx_seq_one_letter_code
_entity_poly.pdbx_strand_id
1 'polypeptide(L)'
;ALSRRDKEEAGRILKDIYDDLTDQKAALNSSVKNMYFLLYNHVLRLEKELLSTGKEQKENNRFWDNAQTLQELHTFLAARAMEAIEEREKEGSGGNAVIFQVIEVMKQKYPDKNLCIKDLADAVYLTPSYLSGLFKRRTGTTINQYLTNLRIEQAKLLLRDNSLKLYHVADRVGYEDAAYFARIFKNQTGMTPSEYRENKSR
;
A
#
# COMPACT_ATOMS: atom_id res chain seq x y z
N ALA A 1 -0.23 -4.83 -18.16
CA ALA A 1 0.97 -5.07 -19.00
C ALA A 1 2.18 -5.50 -18.16
N LEU A 2 2.49 -4.85 -17.02
CA LEU A 2 3.60 -5.22 -16.12
C LEU A 2 3.37 -6.61 -15.51
N SER A 3 2.19 -6.91 -15.04
CA SER A 3 1.85 -8.14 -14.33
C SER A 3 1.94 -9.40 -15.20
N ARG A 4 1.54 -9.33 -16.47
CA ARG A 4 1.72 -10.46 -17.43
C ARG A 4 3.20 -10.77 -17.66
N ARG A 5 4.03 -9.72 -17.67
CA ARG A 5 5.48 -9.84 -17.79
C ARG A 5 6.11 -10.50 -16.56
N ASP A 6 5.62 -10.15 -15.36
CA ASP A 6 6.10 -10.73 -14.10
C ASP A 6 5.76 -12.22 -14.00
N LYS A 7 4.58 -12.65 -14.47
CA LYS A 7 4.20 -14.07 -14.55
C LYS A 7 5.05 -14.85 -15.55
N GLU A 8 5.26 -14.28 -16.74
CA GLU A 8 6.07 -14.90 -17.77
C GLU A 8 7.54 -15.03 -17.33
N GLU A 9 8.05 -14.05 -16.58
CA GLU A 9 9.42 -14.07 -16.06
C GLU A 9 9.57 -15.06 -14.91
N ALA A 10 8.65 -15.08 -13.95
CA ALA A 10 8.64 -16.07 -12.87
C ALA A 10 8.52 -17.51 -13.42
N GLY A 11 7.64 -17.72 -14.39
CA GLY A 11 7.50 -19.03 -15.06
C GLY A 11 8.77 -19.49 -15.76
N ARG A 12 9.48 -18.57 -16.43
CA ARG A 12 10.78 -18.89 -17.06
C ARG A 12 11.83 -19.27 -16.02
N ILE A 13 12.01 -18.45 -14.98
CA ILE A 13 13.01 -18.73 -13.93
C ILE A 13 12.76 -20.08 -13.26
N LEU A 14 11.51 -20.38 -12.90
CA LEU A 14 11.17 -21.65 -12.28
C LEU A 14 11.42 -22.83 -13.23
N LYS A 15 11.10 -22.66 -14.51
CA LYS A 15 11.37 -23.68 -15.55
C LYS A 15 12.85 -23.90 -15.75
N ASP A 16 13.66 -22.84 -15.84
CA ASP A 16 15.11 -22.94 -16.00
C ASP A 16 15.74 -23.71 -14.83
N ILE A 17 15.30 -23.41 -13.58
CA ILE A 17 15.76 -24.18 -12.39
C ILE A 17 15.39 -25.66 -12.49
N TYR A 18 14.18 -25.97 -12.97
CA TYR A 18 13.73 -27.35 -13.14
C TYR A 18 14.53 -28.09 -14.22
N ASP A 19 14.73 -27.46 -15.38
CA ASP A 19 15.44 -28.01 -16.50
C ASP A 19 16.92 -28.29 -16.14
N ASP A 20 17.59 -27.33 -15.48
CA ASP A 20 18.96 -27.47 -14.99
C ASP A 20 19.12 -28.67 -14.05
N LEU A 21 18.20 -28.83 -13.09
CA LEU A 21 18.22 -29.94 -12.15
C LEU A 21 17.94 -31.28 -12.83
N THR A 22 17.09 -31.29 -13.87
CA THR A 22 16.76 -32.48 -14.64
C THR A 22 17.91 -32.88 -15.53
N ASP A 23 18.58 -31.94 -16.21
CA ASP A 23 19.73 -32.17 -17.07
C ASP A 23 20.94 -32.71 -16.29
N GLN A 24 21.12 -32.23 -15.06
CA GLN A 24 22.14 -32.72 -14.15
C GLN A 24 21.81 -34.08 -13.53
N LYS A 25 20.66 -34.67 -13.87
CA LYS A 25 20.13 -35.90 -13.27
C LYS A 25 20.13 -35.83 -11.75
N ALA A 26 19.82 -34.66 -11.22
CA ALA A 26 19.78 -34.43 -9.79
C ALA A 26 18.71 -35.32 -9.16
N ALA A 27 19.16 -36.27 -8.32
CA ALA A 27 18.23 -37.06 -7.54
C ALA A 27 17.51 -36.16 -6.53
N LEU A 28 16.24 -36.47 -6.23
CA LEU A 28 15.50 -35.79 -5.18
C LEU A 28 16.12 -36.09 -3.81
N ASN A 29 17.18 -35.37 -3.50
CA ASN A 29 17.87 -35.45 -2.21
C ASN A 29 17.46 -34.30 -1.27
N SER A 30 17.94 -34.36 -0.03
CA SER A 30 17.64 -33.34 0.98
C SER A 30 18.05 -31.92 0.57
N SER A 31 19.12 -31.76 -0.21
CA SER A 31 19.61 -30.46 -0.68
C SER A 31 18.63 -29.83 -1.67
N VAL A 32 18.13 -30.62 -2.62
CA VAL A 32 17.14 -30.17 -3.61
C VAL A 32 15.81 -29.86 -2.92
N LYS A 33 15.35 -30.71 -2.01
CA LYS A 33 14.15 -30.43 -1.20
C LYS A 33 14.30 -29.13 -0.39
N ASN A 34 15.44 -28.92 0.25
CA ASN A 34 15.72 -27.70 1.02
C ASN A 34 15.73 -26.45 0.12
N MET A 35 16.29 -26.51 -1.06
CA MET A 35 16.28 -25.40 -2.01
C MET A 35 14.84 -25.02 -2.41
N TYR A 36 14.01 -25.98 -2.79
CA TYR A 36 12.61 -25.73 -3.11
C TYR A 36 11.83 -25.20 -1.89
N PHE A 37 12.11 -25.70 -0.70
CA PHE A 37 11.51 -25.21 0.54
C PHE A 37 11.91 -23.76 0.84
N LEU A 38 13.15 -23.36 0.59
CA LEU A 38 13.60 -21.97 0.73
C LEU A 38 12.90 -21.06 -0.28
N LEU A 39 12.78 -21.47 -1.53
CA LEU A 39 12.04 -20.73 -2.56
C LEU A 39 10.56 -20.58 -2.17
N TYR A 40 9.93 -21.64 -1.69
CA TYR A 40 8.57 -21.60 -1.18
C TYR A 40 8.39 -20.62 -0.02
N ASN A 41 9.30 -20.65 0.97
CA ASN A 41 9.25 -19.68 2.07
C ASN A 41 9.43 -18.24 1.60
N HIS A 42 10.16 -18.02 0.51
CA HIS A 42 10.26 -16.70 -0.12
C HIS A 42 8.92 -16.27 -0.72
N VAL A 43 8.24 -17.15 -1.45
CA VAL A 43 6.88 -16.90 -1.96
C VAL A 43 5.91 -16.61 -0.83
N LEU A 44 5.90 -17.43 0.23
CA LEU A 44 5.07 -17.20 1.43
C LEU A 44 5.37 -15.86 2.13
N ARG A 45 6.62 -15.41 2.12
CA ARG A 45 6.96 -14.11 2.70
C ARG A 45 6.36 -12.97 1.90
N LEU A 46 6.34 -13.08 0.56
CA LEU A 46 5.66 -12.14 -0.31
C LEU A 46 4.13 -12.14 -0.09
N GLU A 47 3.52 -13.31 0.14
CA GLU A 47 2.11 -13.44 0.53
C GLU A 47 1.84 -12.86 1.93
N LYS A 48 2.70 -13.12 2.93
CA LYS A 48 2.52 -12.66 4.33
C LYS A 48 2.69 -11.17 4.53
N GLU A 49 3.42 -10.49 3.68
CA GLU A 49 3.41 -9.03 3.65
C GLU A 49 2.02 -8.50 3.21
N LEU A 50 1.18 -9.37 2.65
CA LEU A 50 -0.14 -9.09 2.12
C LEU A 50 -1.29 -9.62 2.99
N LEU A 51 -1.15 -10.81 3.62
CA LEU A 51 -2.25 -11.48 4.33
C LEU A 51 -1.78 -12.13 5.64
N SER A 52 -2.36 -11.76 6.77
CA SER A 52 -2.17 -12.44 8.05
C SER A 52 -3.27 -13.49 8.29
N THR A 53 -3.12 -14.70 7.78
CA THR A 53 -3.98 -15.83 8.18
C THR A 53 -3.18 -17.10 8.43
N GLY A 54 -3.16 -17.53 9.69
CA GLY A 54 -2.32 -18.60 10.21
C GLY A 54 -2.85 -20.04 10.02
N LYS A 55 -3.81 -20.33 9.12
CA LYS A 55 -4.39 -21.67 8.96
C LYS A 55 -3.72 -22.57 7.90
N GLU A 56 -3.11 -22.02 6.89
CA GLU A 56 -2.54 -22.77 5.76
C GLU A 56 -1.17 -23.42 6.04
N GLN A 57 -0.50 -23.03 7.11
CA GLN A 57 0.88 -23.47 7.39
C GLN A 57 1.00 -24.97 7.72
N LYS A 58 -0.06 -25.60 8.27
CA LYS A 58 -0.03 -27.02 8.66
C LYS A 58 -0.21 -27.99 7.50
N GLU A 59 -1.00 -27.63 6.48
CA GLU A 59 -1.23 -28.48 5.31
C GLU A 59 -0.02 -28.47 4.37
N ASN A 60 0.62 -27.34 4.23
CA ASN A 60 1.79 -27.18 3.40
C ASN A 60 3.00 -27.97 3.92
N ASN A 61 3.21 -28.05 5.24
CA ASN A 61 4.32 -28.86 5.80
C ASN A 61 4.19 -30.34 5.47
N ARG A 62 2.97 -30.89 5.42
CA ARG A 62 2.75 -32.30 5.03
C ARG A 62 3.15 -32.60 3.59
N PHE A 63 3.00 -31.63 2.69
CA PHE A 63 3.39 -31.81 1.29
C PHE A 63 4.91 -32.02 1.16
N TRP A 64 5.73 -31.24 1.87
CA TRP A 64 7.21 -31.33 1.79
C TRP A 64 7.75 -32.67 2.27
N ASP A 65 7.11 -33.23 3.32
CA ASP A 65 7.50 -34.53 3.88
C ASP A 65 7.15 -35.68 2.93
N ASN A 66 6.08 -35.54 2.13
CA ASN A 66 5.55 -36.61 1.30
C ASN A 66 5.95 -36.52 -0.19
N ALA A 67 6.48 -35.40 -0.66
CA ALA A 67 6.91 -35.25 -2.06
C ALA A 67 8.01 -36.27 -2.41
N GLN A 68 7.76 -37.05 -3.48
CA GLN A 68 8.65 -38.12 -3.92
C GLN A 68 9.40 -37.79 -5.23
N THR A 69 8.93 -36.80 -5.99
CA THR A 69 9.52 -36.43 -7.26
C THR A 69 9.86 -34.94 -7.35
N LEU A 70 10.89 -34.62 -8.15
CA LEU A 70 11.25 -33.23 -8.46
C LEU A 70 10.10 -32.50 -9.14
N GLN A 71 9.36 -33.20 -10.00
CA GLN A 71 8.22 -32.67 -10.73
C GLN A 71 7.07 -32.25 -9.79
N GLU A 72 6.80 -33.01 -8.72
CA GLU A 72 5.80 -32.64 -7.71
C GLU A 72 6.20 -31.35 -7.00
N LEU A 73 7.47 -31.23 -6.56
CA LEU A 73 7.97 -30.01 -5.90
C LEU A 73 7.89 -28.81 -6.82
N HIS A 74 8.29 -28.97 -8.07
CA HIS A 74 8.26 -27.91 -9.07
C HIS A 74 6.82 -27.44 -9.35
N THR A 75 5.90 -28.39 -9.62
CA THR A 75 4.51 -28.08 -9.92
C THR A 75 3.85 -27.35 -8.75
N PHE A 76 4.10 -27.80 -7.51
CA PHE A 76 3.58 -27.15 -6.31
C PHE A 76 4.12 -25.72 -6.14
N LEU A 77 5.44 -25.52 -6.26
CA LEU A 77 6.06 -24.21 -6.14
C LEU A 77 5.58 -23.25 -7.24
N ALA A 78 5.50 -23.75 -8.49
CA ALA A 78 5.04 -22.94 -9.62
C ALA A 78 3.58 -22.49 -9.43
N ALA A 79 2.69 -23.39 -9.00
CA ALA A 79 1.29 -23.04 -8.71
C ALA A 79 1.20 -21.95 -7.64
N ARG A 80 1.91 -22.11 -6.52
CA ARG A 80 1.90 -21.11 -5.42
C ARG A 80 2.50 -19.77 -5.85
N ALA A 81 3.58 -19.77 -6.61
CA ALA A 81 4.16 -18.54 -7.14
C ALA A 81 3.18 -17.77 -8.05
N MET A 82 2.46 -18.50 -8.92
CA MET A 82 1.45 -17.89 -9.78
C MET A 82 0.26 -17.35 -9.01
N GLU A 83 -0.23 -18.07 -8.00
CA GLU A 83 -1.29 -17.60 -7.10
C GLU A 83 -0.87 -16.31 -6.37
N ALA A 84 0.35 -16.28 -5.80
CA ALA A 84 0.87 -15.09 -5.11
C ALA A 84 0.97 -13.86 -6.04
N ILE A 85 1.37 -14.06 -7.29
CA ILE A 85 1.40 -12.99 -8.29
C ILE A 85 -0.02 -12.53 -8.63
N GLU A 86 -0.98 -13.44 -8.79
CA GLU A 86 -2.38 -13.11 -9.08
C GLU A 86 -3.06 -12.35 -7.94
N GLU A 87 -2.83 -12.77 -6.70
CA GLU A 87 -3.35 -12.07 -5.52
C GLU A 87 -2.76 -10.66 -5.42
N ARG A 88 -1.45 -10.51 -5.65
CA ARG A 88 -0.80 -9.21 -5.70
C ARG A 88 -1.35 -8.31 -6.80
N GLU A 89 -1.74 -8.86 -7.94
CA GLU A 89 -2.41 -8.13 -9.03
C GLU A 89 -3.81 -7.66 -8.62
N LYS A 90 -4.60 -8.56 -8.03
CA LYS A 90 -5.94 -8.24 -7.51
C LYS A 90 -5.87 -7.17 -6.43
N GLU A 91 -4.91 -7.28 -5.50
CA GLU A 91 -4.67 -6.26 -4.48
C GLU A 91 -4.09 -4.97 -5.07
N GLY A 92 -3.21 -5.06 -6.06
CA GLY A 92 -2.68 -3.90 -6.79
C GLY A 92 -3.78 -3.07 -7.42
N SER A 93 -4.75 -3.71 -8.06
CA SER A 93 -5.91 -3.09 -8.67
C SER A 93 -6.93 -2.64 -7.63
N GLY A 94 -7.27 -3.48 -6.67
CA GLY A 94 -8.21 -3.17 -5.58
C GLY A 94 -7.67 -2.14 -4.60
N GLY A 95 -6.38 -2.25 -4.23
CA GLY A 95 -5.73 -1.29 -3.35
C GLY A 95 -5.66 0.12 -3.93
N ASN A 96 -5.47 0.28 -5.24
CA ASN A 96 -5.50 1.58 -5.89
C ASN A 96 -6.91 2.17 -5.94
N ALA A 97 -7.94 1.36 -6.18
CA ALA A 97 -9.34 1.79 -6.15
C ALA A 97 -9.75 2.25 -4.74
N VAL A 98 -9.36 1.52 -3.69
CA VAL A 98 -9.57 1.90 -2.30
C VAL A 98 -8.89 3.23 -1.96
N ILE A 99 -7.61 3.40 -2.34
CA ILE A 99 -6.90 4.66 -2.09
C ILE A 99 -7.55 5.82 -2.83
N PHE A 100 -7.96 5.63 -4.08
CA PHE A 100 -8.70 6.64 -4.83
C PHE A 100 -9.99 7.03 -4.10
N GLN A 101 -10.78 6.06 -3.64
CA GLN A 101 -12.01 6.30 -2.87
C GLN A 101 -11.73 7.06 -1.56
N VAL A 102 -10.69 6.69 -0.82
CA VAL A 102 -10.28 7.39 0.41
C VAL A 102 -9.90 8.85 0.12
N ILE A 103 -9.15 9.10 -0.95
CA ILE A 103 -8.79 10.46 -1.38
C ILE A 103 -10.04 11.27 -1.75
N GLU A 104 -11.00 10.69 -2.44
CA GLU A 104 -12.26 11.37 -2.78
C GLU A 104 -13.08 11.70 -1.51
N VAL A 105 -13.16 10.79 -0.54
CA VAL A 105 -13.79 11.08 0.77
C VAL A 105 -13.08 12.22 1.48
N MET A 106 -11.74 12.24 1.48
CA MET A 106 -10.97 13.34 2.06
C MET A 106 -11.26 14.67 1.36
N LYS A 107 -11.32 14.71 0.02
CA LYS A 107 -11.65 15.93 -0.75
C LYS A 107 -13.04 16.47 -0.44
N GLN A 108 -13.98 15.59 -0.14
CA GLN A 108 -15.34 15.99 0.22
C GLN A 108 -15.45 16.44 1.68
N LYS A 109 -14.70 15.80 2.58
CA LYS A 109 -14.84 15.95 4.03
C LYS A 109 -13.68 16.69 4.71
N TYR A 110 -12.70 17.24 3.99
CA TYR A 110 -11.57 17.93 4.62
C TYR A 110 -11.97 19.10 5.52
N PRO A 111 -13.13 19.80 5.32
CA PRO A 111 -13.55 20.86 6.24
C PRO A 111 -14.03 20.35 7.59
N ASP A 112 -14.36 19.07 7.69
CA ASP A 112 -14.79 18.48 8.96
C ASP A 112 -13.59 18.37 9.92
N LYS A 113 -13.67 19.08 11.03
CA LYS A 113 -12.63 19.13 12.08
C LYS A 113 -12.42 17.77 12.73
N ASN A 114 -13.47 16.95 12.80
CA ASN A 114 -13.47 15.64 13.45
C ASN A 114 -13.09 14.51 12.52
N LEU A 115 -12.85 14.76 11.22
CA LEU A 115 -12.48 13.72 10.28
C LEU A 115 -11.22 12.98 10.74
N CYS A 116 -11.37 11.70 11.04
CA CYS A 116 -10.31 10.86 11.55
C CYS A 116 -10.06 9.64 10.64
N ILE A 117 -8.96 8.92 10.91
CA ILE A 117 -8.60 7.72 10.13
C ILE A 117 -9.68 6.65 10.22
N LYS A 118 -10.40 6.57 11.35
CA LYS A 118 -11.49 5.61 11.53
C LYS A 118 -12.62 5.87 10.54
N ASP A 119 -13.05 7.12 10.36
CA ASP A 119 -14.12 7.48 9.42
C ASP A 119 -13.76 7.12 7.98
N LEU A 120 -12.49 7.32 7.62
CA LEU A 120 -11.97 6.94 6.29
C LEU A 120 -11.91 5.43 6.11
N ALA A 121 -11.54 4.70 7.16
CA ALA A 121 -11.46 3.24 7.14
C ALA A 121 -12.86 2.61 7.06
N ASP A 122 -13.82 3.13 7.83
CA ASP A 122 -15.21 2.70 7.81
C ASP A 122 -15.85 2.93 6.42
N ALA A 123 -15.51 4.06 5.75
CA ALA A 123 -16.01 4.36 4.40
C ALA A 123 -15.56 3.37 3.32
N VAL A 124 -14.47 2.63 3.55
CA VAL A 124 -13.92 1.63 2.62
C VAL A 124 -13.92 0.21 3.21
N TYR A 125 -14.63 0.00 4.31
CA TYR A 125 -14.78 -1.29 5.02
C TYR A 125 -13.43 -1.94 5.42
N LEU A 126 -12.46 -1.12 5.83
CA LEU A 126 -11.15 -1.56 6.29
C LEU A 126 -10.91 -1.21 7.77
N THR A 127 -9.92 -1.85 8.38
CA THR A 127 -9.45 -1.42 9.70
C THR A 127 -8.54 -0.19 9.58
N PRO A 128 -8.52 0.74 10.56
CA PRO A 128 -7.64 1.92 10.55
C PRO A 128 -6.16 1.59 10.38
N SER A 129 -5.70 0.51 11.00
CA SER A 129 -4.30 0.04 10.91
C SER A 129 -3.96 -0.42 9.49
N TYR A 130 -4.81 -1.25 8.88
CA TYR A 130 -4.60 -1.73 7.52
C TYR A 130 -4.65 -0.59 6.51
N LEU A 131 -5.66 0.29 6.60
CA LEU A 131 -5.77 1.46 5.72
C LEU A 131 -4.53 2.37 5.83
N SER A 132 -4.03 2.65 7.04
CA SER A 132 -2.85 3.49 7.25
C SER A 132 -1.61 2.91 6.56
N GLY A 133 -1.39 1.60 6.70
CA GLY A 133 -0.30 0.90 6.04
C GLY A 133 -0.44 0.89 4.51
N LEU A 134 -1.64 0.56 3.99
CA LEU A 134 -1.93 0.55 2.57
C LEU A 134 -1.75 1.93 1.95
N PHE A 135 -2.29 2.97 2.59
CA PHE A 135 -2.20 4.36 2.11
C PHE A 135 -0.74 4.81 2.00
N LYS A 136 0.06 4.59 3.06
CA LYS A 136 1.48 4.95 3.06
C LYS A 136 2.27 4.21 1.98
N ARG A 137 2.02 2.90 1.78
CA ARG A 137 2.68 2.12 0.71
C ARG A 137 2.35 2.64 -0.68
N ARG A 138 1.10 3.08 -0.92
CA ARG A 138 0.62 3.51 -2.24
C ARG A 138 0.90 4.96 -2.58
N THR A 139 0.87 5.85 -1.58
CA THR A 139 1.03 7.31 -1.79
C THR A 139 2.38 7.86 -1.34
N GLY A 140 3.17 7.07 -0.61
CA GLY A 140 4.43 7.49 0.00
C GLY A 140 4.26 8.36 1.25
N THR A 141 3.02 8.79 1.60
CA THR A 141 2.72 9.69 2.72
C THR A 141 1.69 9.09 3.68
N THR A 142 1.66 9.57 4.91
CA THR A 142 0.62 9.15 5.85
C THR A 142 -0.71 9.84 5.53
N ILE A 143 -1.83 9.23 5.94
CA ILE A 143 -3.18 9.82 5.82
C ILE A 143 -3.24 11.22 6.41
N ASN A 144 -2.69 11.41 7.61
CA ASN A 144 -2.69 12.72 8.28
C ASN A 144 -1.86 13.77 7.53
N GLN A 145 -0.71 13.38 6.99
CA GLN A 145 0.10 14.28 6.14
C GLN A 145 -0.65 14.66 4.87
N TYR A 146 -1.29 13.71 4.23
CA TYR A 146 -2.07 13.96 3.03
C TYR A 146 -3.25 14.90 3.29
N LEU A 147 -4.03 14.66 4.36
CA LEU A 147 -5.14 15.52 4.76
C LEU A 147 -4.66 16.93 5.14
N THR A 148 -3.54 17.04 5.86
CA THR A 148 -2.92 18.33 6.15
C THR A 148 -2.55 19.08 4.88
N ASN A 149 -1.86 18.44 3.95
CA ASN A 149 -1.50 19.05 2.66
C ASN A 149 -2.74 19.51 1.89
N LEU A 150 -3.78 18.68 1.83
CA LEU A 150 -5.03 19.03 1.17
C LEU A 150 -5.67 20.29 1.80
N ARG A 151 -5.74 20.34 3.12
CA ARG A 151 -6.28 21.52 3.85
C ARG A 151 -5.45 22.78 3.58
N ILE A 152 -4.13 22.66 3.55
CA ILE A 152 -3.23 23.80 3.26
C ILE A 152 -3.41 24.28 1.81
N GLU A 153 -3.53 23.39 0.84
CA GLU A 153 -3.79 23.81 -0.55
C GLU A 153 -5.14 24.54 -0.69
N GLN A 154 -6.18 24.05 -0.01
CA GLN A 154 -7.46 24.74 0.03
C GLN A 154 -7.36 26.11 0.75
N ALA A 155 -6.59 26.18 1.83
CA ALA A 155 -6.34 27.44 2.52
C ALA A 155 -5.64 28.48 1.62
N LYS A 156 -4.69 28.06 0.80
CA LYS A 156 -4.02 28.93 -0.19
C LYS A 156 -5.01 29.55 -1.17
N LEU A 157 -6.04 28.80 -1.57
CA LEU A 157 -7.09 29.31 -2.44
C LEU A 157 -7.95 30.35 -1.72
N LEU A 158 -8.39 30.06 -0.49
CA LEU A 158 -9.21 30.98 0.31
C LEU A 158 -8.46 32.26 0.71
N LEU A 159 -7.14 32.18 0.92
CA LEU A 159 -6.31 33.33 1.27
C LEU A 159 -6.16 34.35 0.13
N ARG A 160 -6.55 34.01 -1.09
CA ARG A 160 -6.61 34.97 -2.22
C ARG A 160 -7.72 35.99 -2.05
N ASP A 161 -8.74 35.67 -1.26
CA ASP A 161 -9.80 36.59 -0.91
C ASP A 161 -9.37 37.41 0.33
N ASN A 162 -9.04 38.68 0.11
CA ASN A 162 -8.60 39.59 1.16
C ASN A 162 -9.71 39.96 2.15
N SER A 163 -10.98 39.71 1.81
CA SER A 163 -12.13 39.98 2.70
C SER A 163 -12.26 38.93 3.80
N LEU A 164 -11.70 37.70 3.60
CA LEU A 164 -11.80 36.62 4.56
C LEU A 164 -10.80 36.82 5.70
N LYS A 165 -11.29 36.86 6.93
CA LYS A 165 -10.43 36.85 8.11
C LYS A 165 -9.78 35.49 8.32
N LEU A 166 -8.58 35.46 8.94
CA LEU A 166 -7.79 34.25 9.09
C LEU A 166 -8.54 33.13 9.82
N TYR A 167 -9.30 33.46 10.86
CA TYR A 167 -10.07 32.45 11.59
C TYR A 167 -11.18 31.83 10.76
N HIS A 168 -11.77 32.57 9.79
CA HIS A 168 -12.72 32.00 8.84
C HIS A 168 -12.04 31.06 7.84
N VAL A 169 -10.82 31.40 7.42
CA VAL A 169 -10.04 30.48 6.57
C VAL A 169 -9.72 29.19 7.34
N ALA A 170 -9.22 29.30 8.56
CA ALA A 170 -8.93 28.13 9.41
C ALA A 170 -10.17 27.24 9.59
N ASP A 171 -11.30 27.82 9.94
CA ASP A 171 -12.56 27.11 10.13
C ASP A 171 -13.02 26.37 8.87
N ARG A 172 -12.99 27.05 7.71
CA ARG A 172 -13.41 26.47 6.42
C ARG A 172 -12.53 25.32 5.93
N VAL A 173 -11.29 25.26 6.39
CA VAL A 173 -10.37 24.17 6.01
C VAL A 173 -10.21 23.10 7.12
N GLY A 174 -11.08 23.13 8.14
CA GLY A 174 -11.15 22.08 9.14
C GLY A 174 -10.20 22.24 10.32
N TYR A 175 -9.81 23.48 10.68
CA TYR A 175 -9.07 23.77 11.90
C TYR A 175 -9.93 24.60 12.85
N GLU A 176 -10.00 24.18 14.10
CA GLU A 176 -10.74 24.88 15.14
C GLU A 176 -9.96 26.10 15.65
N ASP A 177 -8.64 25.95 15.80
CA ASP A 177 -7.74 26.97 16.33
C ASP A 177 -6.95 27.64 15.18
N ALA A 178 -7.17 28.96 15.02
CA ALA A 178 -6.51 29.74 13.98
C ALA A 178 -4.98 29.92 14.23
N ALA A 179 -4.53 29.90 15.49
CA ALA A 179 -3.11 29.99 15.81
C ALA A 179 -2.39 28.66 15.49
N TYR A 180 -3.03 27.52 15.80
CA TYR A 180 -2.55 26.22 15.40
C TYR A 180 -2.48 26.09 13.87
N PHE A 181 -3.56 26.49 13.17
CA PHE A 181 -3.58 26.56 11.71
C PHE A 181 -2.41 27.38 11.15
N ALA A 182 -2.19 28.60 11.65
CA ALA A 182 -1.12 29.48 11.18
C ALA A 182 0.26 28.83 11.34
N ARG A 183 0.49 28.10 12.45
CA ARG A 183 1.73 27.34 12.67
C ARG A 183 1.90 26.21 11.66
N ILE A 184 0.86 25.42 11.42
CA ILE A 184 0.89 24.34 10.43
C ILE A 184 1.12 24.90 9.02
N PHE A 185 0.41 25.96 8.66
CA PHE A 185 0.56 26.63 7.35
C PHE A 185 1.99 27.11 7.14
N LYS A 186 2.60 27.79 8.14
CA LYS A 186 3.99 28.24 8.08
C LYS A 186 4.97 27.07 7.93
N ASN A 187 4.78 25.98 8.67
CA ASN A 187 5.63 24.80 8.60
C ASN A 187 5.58 24.14 7.21
N GLN A 188 4.43 24.16 6.53
CA GLN A 188 4.23 23.55 5.23
C GLN A 188 4.66 24.45 4.05
N THR A 189 4.55 25.77 4.21
CA THR A 189 4.73 26.72 3.10
C THR A 189 5.96 27.61 3.26
N GLY A 190 6.58 27.63 4.45
CA GLY A 190 7.68 28.53 4.80
C GLY A 190 7.22 29.95 5.20
N MET A 191 5.94 30.30 5.02
CA MET A 191 5.37 31.63 5.24
C MET A 191 4.15 31.55 6.15
N THR A 192 3.91 32.59 6.95
CA THR A 192 2.63 32.74 7.64
C THR A 192 1.48 32.97 6.64
N PRO A 193 0.22 32.67 7.01
CA PRO A 193 -0.93 32.97 6.14
C PRO A 193 -1.02 34.44 5.72
N SER A 194 -0.64 35.38 6.62
CA SER A 194 -0.64 36.82 6.34
C SER A 194 0.42 37.18 5.31
N GLU A 195 1.66 36.74 5.50
CA GLU A 195 2.76 36.92 4.53
C GLU A 195 2.42 36.29 3.17
N TYR A 196 1.80 35.12 3.16
CA TYR A 196 1.35 34.46 1.93
C TYR A 196 0.31 35.29 1.17
N ARG A 197 -0.64 35.89 1.89
CA ARG A 197 -1.67 36.78 1.34
C ARG A 197 -1.03 38.01 0.69
N GLU A 198 -0.13 38.71 1.39
CA GLU A 198 0.54 39.90 0.91
C GLU A 198 1.39 39.65 -0.34
N ASN A 199 2.13 38.54 -0.36
CA ASN A 199 2.96 38.14 -1.52
C ASN A 199 2.15 37.80 -2.78
N LYS A 200 0.87 37.43 -2.66
CA LYS A 200 -0.01 37.12 -3.78
C LYS A 200 -0.84 38.31 -4.27
N SER A 201 -0.84 39.42 -3.48
CA SER A 201 -1.54 40.67 -3.83
C SER A 201 -0.63 41.67 -4.60
N ARG A 202 0.63 41.31 -4.80
CA ARG A 202 1.60 42.00 -5.66
C ARG A 202 1.72 41.30 -7.01
#